data_0ce63f89ab58799c750a375ce7540cd4
#
_entry.id   0ce63f89ab58799c750a375ce7540cd4
#
_cell.length_a   1.000
_cell.length_b   1.000
_cell.length_c   1.000
_cell.angle_alpha   90.00
_cell.angle_beta   90.00
_cell.angle_gamma   90.00
#
_symmetry.space_group_name_H-M   'P 1'
#
loop_
_entity.id
_entity.type
_entity.pdbx_description
1 polymer ?
#
loop_
_entity_poly.entity_id
_entity_poly.type
_entity_poly.pdbx_seq_one_letter_code
_entity_poly.pdbx_strand_id
1 'polypeptide(L)'
;MSQSFLEILYKKLKMSLTQRTALIVDDNPEDREMYRRYLLRDQEYQYTIVTAGLGQEGLALSQQYQPDIVLLDYQMPDLNGLEFLAQLKAQTQHVLPVIMVTGRGGEAIAVQSIKLGALDYVVKEQITPENLCLTVNGAIEVARLKIQLQQQLESEQAARAEAEKANRVKDEFLAVLSHELRSPLNPILGWAKLLQNGKLDEAKTTYALSTIERNANLQAELIEDLLDVSRILQGKLNLNLRPVNLAATIRAAIETVQMVAEAKSIEIETNLADEIGQVLGDATRLQQVIWNLLSNAIKFTPQGGRVTVQVESVGDQAQITVVDRGKGISADFLPYVFEHFRQADVSTTRRFGGLGLGLAIVRQIIELHGGTVRAESRGEGLGATFTVSLPLIPTQSAVKLDTNLSTRSPNLRGVRVLVVDDEADSQELIAFVLDQAGASVITATTAGEAFAAFTQSQADILLSDIRMPEMDGYMLVQQIRALPPEQGGQIPAIALTAYAGEVDQQQALSSGFQIHLSKPIDPEQLVNAISALYNSKETVEFTQTV
;
A
#
# COMPACT_ATOMS: atom_id res chain seq x y z
N MET A 1 -8.15 -17.47 -64.57
CA MET A 1 -7.65 -17.95 -63.26
C MET A 1 -7.37 -19.42 -63.39
N SER A 2 -6.11 -19.85 -63.23
CA SER A 2 -5.69 -21.21 -63.51
C SER A 2 -6.16 -22.18 -62.45
N GLN A 3 -6.53 -23.38 -62.87
CA GLN A 3 -6.91 -24.56 -62.04
C GLN A 3 -5.93 -24.75 -60.85
N SER A 4 -4.66 -24.47 -61.05
CA SER A 4 -3.58 -24.50 -60.03
C SER A 4 -3.78 -23.53 -58.86
N PHE A 5 -4.37 -22.36 -59.11
CA PHE A 5 -4.61 -21.36 -58.03
C PHE A 5 -5.78 -21.78 -57.12
N LEU A 6 -6.81 -22.39 -57.72
CA LEU A 6 -7.94 -22.95 -56.98
C LEU A 6 -7.52 -24.18 -56.13
N GLU A 7 -6.63 -25.02 -56.63
CA GLU A 7 -6.07 -26.15 -55.85
C GLU A 7 -5.18 -25.66 -54.69
N ILE A 8 -4.38 -24.62 -54.87
CA ILE A 8 -3.55 -24.03 -53.84
C ILE A 8 -4.42 -23.33 -52.78
N LEU A 9 -5.48 -22.63 -53.19
CA LEU A 9 -6.44 -22.02 -52.27
C LEU A 9 -7.22 -23.09 -51.49
N TYR A 10 -7.65 -24.15 -52.15
CA TYR A 10 -8.33 -25.29 -51.52
C TYR A 10 -7.43 -26.04 -50.54
N LYS A 11 -6.14 -26.23 -50.86
CA LYS A 11 -5.14 -26.79 -49.94
C LYS A 11 -4.87 -25.84 -48.74
N LYS A 12 -4.78 -24.52 -48.96
CA LYS A 12 -4.62 -23.53 -47.88
C LYS A 12 -5.85 -23.44 -46.98
N LEU A 13 -7.06 -23.47 -47.53
CA LEU A 13 -8.29 -23.52 -46.74
C LEU A 13 -8.36 -24.82 -45.91
N LYS A 14 -7.96 -25.98 -46.49
CA LYS A 14 -7.93 -27.25 -45.79
C LYS A 14 -6.85 -27.31 -44.68
N MET A 15 -5.78 -26.54 -44.75
CA MET A 15 -4.76 -26.38 -43.70
C MET A 15 -5.19 -25.49 -42.53
N SER A 16 -6.34 -24.82 -42.63
CA SER A 16 -6.95 -23.95 -41.59
C SER A 16 -8.09 -24.64 -40.83
N LEU A 17 -8.44 -25.87 -41.15
CA LEU A 17 -9.50 -26.58 -40.43
C LEU A 17 -8.99 -27.00 -39.04
N THR A 18 -9.78 -26.71 -38.03
CA THR A 18 -9.49 -27.14 -36.65
C THR A 18 -9.49 -28.66 -36.59
N GLN A 19 -8.38 -29.24 -36.14
CA GLN A 19 -8.28 -30.70 -35.94
C GLN A 19 -9.12 -31.13 -34.76
N ARG A 20 -9.86 -32.23 -34.92
CA ARG A 20 -10.67 -32.88 -33.87
C ARG A 20 -10.38 -34.39 -33.86
N THR A 21 -10.39 -34.99 -32.68
CA THR A 21 -10.24 -36.44 -32.53
C THR A 21 -11.59 -37.05 -32.14
N ALA A 22 -12.10 -37.99 -32.93
CA ALA A 22 -13.31 -38.70 -32.62
C ALA A 22 -13.01 -40.18 -32.36
N LEU A 23 -13.50 -40.68 -31.23
CA LEU A 23 -13.45 -42.12 -30.88
C LEU A 23 -14.80 -42.76 -31.25
N ILE A 24 -14.77 -43.78 -32.06
CA ILE A 24 -15.94 -44.57 -32.45
C ILE A 24 -15.85 -45.94 -31.77
N VAL A 25 -16.84 -46.26 -30.94
CA VAL A 25 -16.93 -47.52 -30.19
C VAL A 25 -18.22 -48.23 -30.62
N ASP A 26 -18.07 -49.28 -31.41
CA ASP A 26 -19.16 -50.08 -31.97
C ASP A 26 -18.60 -51.47 -32.29
N ASP A 27 -19.29 -52.57 -32.03
CA ASP A 27 -18.80 -53.94 -32.30
C ASP A 27 -18.86 -54.31 -33.79
N ASN A 28 -19.77 -53.64 -34.55
CA ASN A 28 -19.90 -53.87 -35.99
C ASN A 28 -18.84 -53.08 -36.79
N PRO A 29 -17.92 -53.77 -37.50
CA PRO A 29 -16.88 -53.12 -38.29
C PRO A 29 -17.43 -52.31 -39.49
N GLU A 30 -18.60 -52.68 -40.03
CA GLU A 30 -19.22 -51.92 -41.12
C GLU A 30 -19.76 -50.55 -40.64
N ASP A 31 -20.39 -50.53 -39.46
CA ASP A 31 -20.89 -49.31 -38.85
C ASP A 31 -19.72 -48.36 -38.48
N ARG A 32 -18.63 -48.88 -37.89
CA ARG A 32 -17.42 -48.08 -37.60
C ARG A 32 -16.85 -47.44 -38.87
N GLU A 33 -16.76 -48.21 -39.99
CA GLU A 33 -16.23 -47.68 -41.24
C GLU A 33 -17.20 -46.66 -41.89
N MET A 34 -18.50 -46.88 -41.75
CA MET A 34 -19.51 -45.93 -42.21
C MET A 34 -19.41 -44.59 -41.48
N TYR A 35 -19.39 -44.58 -40.13
CA TYR A 35 -19.26 -43.31 -39.33
C TYR A 35 -17.93 -42.62 -39.63
N ARG A 36 -16.83 -43.41 -39.77
CA ARG A 36 -15.53 -42.90 -40.16
C ARG A 36 -15.59 -42.13 -41.48
N ARG A 37 -16.20 -42.74 -42.52
CA ARG A 37 -16.35 -42.10 -43.85
C ARG A 37 -17.22 -40.83 -43.77
N TYR A 38 -18.25 -40.83 -42.94
CA TYR A 38 -19.12 -39.68 -42.78
C TYR A 38 -18.39 -38.52 -42.14
N LEU A 39 -17.69 -38.71 -41.04
CA LEU A 39 -16.93 -37.68 -40.37
C LEU A 39 -15.76 -37.12 -41.21
N LEU A 40 -15.12 -37.99 -42.03
CA LEU A 40 -14.05 -37.55 -42.95
C LEU A 40 -14.56 -36.69 -44.11
N ARG A 41 -15.88 -36.62 -44.33
CA ARG A 41 -16.50 -35.73 -45.33
C ARG A 41 -16.88 -34.35 -44.76
N ASP A 42 -16.66 -34.14 -43.49
CA ASP A 42 -16.91 -32.83 -42.89
C ASP A 42 -16.09 -31.74 -43.59
N GLN A 43 -16.74 -30.63 -43.91
CA GLN A 43 -16.13 -29.50 -44.63
C GLN A 43 -15.57 -28.42 -43.71
N GLU A 44 -15.99 -28.42 -42.45
CA GLU A 44 -15.63 -27.40 -41.45
C GLU A 44 -14.45 -27.88 -40.58
N TYR A 45 -14.37 -29.20 -40.30
CA TYR A 45 -13.38 -29.77 -39.37
C TYR A 45 -12.61 -30.93 -39.98
N GLN A 46 -11.36 -31.12 -39.55
CA GLN A 46 -10.52 -32.25 -39.92
C GLN A 46 -10.49 -33.28 -38.78
N TYR A 47 -11.09 -34.43 -38.99
CA TYR A 47 -11.18 -35.48 -37.98
C TYR A 47 -10.01 -36.46 -38.04
N THR A 48 -9.39 -36.72 -36.87
CA THR A 48 -8.60 -37.93 -36.61
C THR A 48 -9.52 -38.96 -35.98
N ILE A 49 -9.69 -40.12 -36.60
CA ILE A 49 -10.64 -41.15 -36.16
C ILE A 49 -9.89 -42.27 -35.46
N VAL A 50 -10.27 -42.56 -34.23
CA VAL A 50 -9.85 -43.73 -33.45
C VAL A 50 -11.05 -44.66 -33.34
N THR A 51 -10.86 -45.97 -33.48
CA THR A 51 -11.96 -46.94 -33.45
C THR A 51 -11.69 -48.04 -32.44
N ALA A 52 -12.73 -48.50 -31.75
CA ALA A 52 -12.72 -49.64 -30.84
C ALA A 52 -13.87 -50.60 -31.18
N GLY A 53 -13.64 -51.90 -31.10
CA GLY A 53 -14.67 -52.92 -31.29
C GLY A 53 -15.27 -53.41 -29.98
N LEU A 54 -14.71 -53.03 -28.84
CA LEU A 54 -15.14 -53.43 -27.51
C LEU A 54 -15.22 -52.22 -26.59
N GLY A 55 -16.14 -52.22 -25.62
CA GLY A 55 -16.31 -51.16 -24.67
C GLY A 55 -15.08 -50.92 -23.78
N GLN A 56 -14.43 -51.99 -23.30
CA GLN A 56 -13.21 -51.88 -22.49
C GLN A 56 -12.03 -51.28 -23.28
N GLU A 57 -11.91 -51.66 -24.58
CA GLU A 57 -10.93 -51.06 -25.49
C GLU A 57 -11.23 -49.57 -25.69
N GLY A 58 -12.50 -49.19 -25.88
CA GLY A 58 -12.95 -47.81 -26.01
C GLY A 58 -12.60 -46.95 -24.79
N LEU A 59 -12.79 -47.49 -23.57
CA LEU A 59 -12.38 -46.79 -22.34
C LEU A 59 -10.86 -46.58 -22.28
N ALA A 60 -10.05 -47.55 -22.61
CA ALA A 60 -8.60 -47.45 -22.65
C ALA A 60 -8.13 -46.39 -23.67
N LEU A 61 -8.70 -46.43 -24.89
CA LEU A 61 -8.40 -45.47 -25.96
C LEU A 61 -8.87 -44.06 -25.64
N SER A 62 -9.98 -43.91 -24.91
CA SER A 62 -10.45 -42.57 -24.45
C SER A 62 -9.44 -41.91 -23.52
N GLN A 63 -8.77 -42.65 -22.65
CA GLN A 63 -7.71 -42.15 -21.79
C GLN A 63 -6.42 -41.83 -22.55
N GLN A 64 -6.05 -42.70 -23.50
CA GLN A 64 -4.81 -42.59 -24.28
C GLN A 64 -4.85 -41.40 -25.25
N TYR A 65 -5.95 -41.24 -25.98
CA TYR A 65 -6.07 -40.27 -27.08
C TYR A 65 -6.79 -38.98 -26.69
N GLN A 66 -7.47 -38.96 -25.55
CA GLN A 66 -8.27 -37.81 -25.08
C GLN A 66 -9.13 -37.20 -26.20
N PRO A 67 -10.04 -37.99 -26.81
CA PRO A 67 -10.81 -37.54 -27.97
C PRO A 67 -11.72 -36.35 -27.61
N ASP A 68 -12.02 -35.53 -28.62
CA ASP A 68 -12.96 -34.42 -28.51
C ASP A 68 -14.42 -34.89 -28.44
N ILE A 69 -14.69 -36.11 -28.91
CA ILE A 69 -16.03 -36.75 -28.97
C ILE A 69 -15.94 -38.25 -28.96
N VAL A 70 -16.92 -38.90 -28.36
CA VAL A 70 -17.12 -40.36 -28.45
C VAL A 70 -18.46 -40.64 -29.11
N LEU A 71 -18.44 -41.43 -30.19
CA LEU A 71 -19.63 -42.09 -30.75
C LEU A 71 -19.68 -43.50 -30.17
N LEU A 72 -20.72 -43.81 -29.41
CA LEU A 72 -20.81 -44.99 -28.59
C LEU A 72 -22.03 -45.82 -28.97
N ASP A 73 -21.84 -47.03 -29.47
CA ASP A 73 -22.95 -47.95 -29.63
C ASP A 73 -23.51 -48.43 -28.28
N TYR A 74 -24.81 -48.59 -28.24
CA TYR A 74 -25.46 -49.11 -27.05
C TYR A 74 -25.21 -50.59 -26.82
N GLN A 75 -25.24 -51.41 -27.91
CA GLN A 75 -25.11 -52.88 -27.84
C GLN A 75 -23.70 -53.32 -28.18
N MET A 76 -22.92 -53.62 -27.18
CA MET A 76 -21.59 -54.20 -27.34
C MET A 76 -21.47 -55.49 -26.54
N PRO A 77 -20.60 -56.42 -26.96
CA PRO A 77 -20.55 -57.78 -26.38
C PRO A 77 -19.98 -57.85 -24.97
N ASP A 78 -19.12 -56.92 -24.59
CA ASP A 78 -18.41 -56.90 -23.30
C ASP A 78 -18.97 -55.90 -22.30
N LEU A 79 -19.45 -54.76 -22.76
CA LEU A 79 -19.91 -53.65 -21.90
C LEU A 79 -20.99 -52.84 -22.62
N ASN A 80 -22.20 -52.75 -22.08
CA ASN A 80 -23.22 -51.94 -22.75
C ASN A 80 -22.93 -50.44 -22.66
N GLY A 81 -23.53 -49.64 -23.56
CA GLY A 81 -23.26 -48.20 -23.65
C GLY A 81 -23.55 -47.39 -22.37
N LEU A 82 -24.52 -47.81 -21.54
CA LEU A 82 -24.82 -47.11 -20.26
C LEU A 82 -23.76 -47.43 -19.20
N GLU A 83 -23.26 -48.66 -19.16
CA GLU A 83 -22.17 -49.08 -18.29
C GLU A 83 -20.86 -48.37 -18.67
N PHE A 84 -20.62 -48.24 -19.99
CA PHE A 84 -19.50 -47.47 -20.51
C PHE A 84 -19.56 -46.00 -20.03
N LEU A 85 -20.70 -45.32 -20.19
CA LEU A 85 -20.90 -43.96 -19.72
C LEU A 85 -20.64 -43.80 -18.20
N ALA A 86 -21.11 -44.77 -17.41
CA ALA A 86 -20.92 -44.75 -15.96
C ALA A 86 -19.42 -44.88 -15.59
N GLN A 87 -18.70 -45.81 -16.25
CA GLN A 87 -17.26 -45.98 -16.05
C GLN A 87 -16.43 -44.79 -16.55
N LEU A 88 -16.75 -44.27 -17.73
CA LEU A 88 -16.10 -43.10 -18.30
C LEU A 88 -16.24 -41.89 -17.36
N LYS A 89 -17.43 -41.65 -16.82
CA LYS A 89 -17.68 -40.55 -15.85
C LYS A 89 -16.93 -40.73 -14.54
N ALA A 90 -16.72 -41.96 -14.08
CA ALA A 90 -15.94 -42.25 -12.89
C ALA A 90 -14.43 -42.06 -13.09
N GLN A 91 -13.94 -42.23 -14.33
CA GLN A 91 -12.52 -42.16 -14.67
C GLN A 91 -12.05 -40.78 -15.14
N THR A 92 -12.97 -39.93 -15.64
CA THR A 92 -12.64 -38.59 -16.20
C THR A 92 -13.21 -37.47 -15.34
N GLN A 93 -12.37 -36.52 -14.93
CA GLN A 93 -12.81 -35.29 -14.30
C GLN A 93 -13.32 -34.25 -15.32
N HIS A 94 -13.09 -34.47 -16.60
CA HIS A 94 -13.46 -33.56 -17.68
C HIS A 94 -14.74 -34.01 -18.39
N VAL A 95 -15.51 -33.04 -18.88
CA VAL A 95 -16.73 -33.30 -19.67
C VAL A 95 -16.31 -33.77 -21.06
N LEU A 96 -16.13 -35.09 -21.24
CA LEU A 96 -15.94 -35.68 -22.56
C LEU A 96 -17.32 -35.88 -23.20
N PRO A 97 -17.63 -35.22 -24.34
CA PRO A 97 -18.91 -35.40 -25.00
C PRO A 97 -19.07 -36.80 -25.57
N VAL A 98 -20.20 -37.44 -25.27
CA VAL A 98 -20.55 -38.77 -25.80
C VAL A 98 -21.89 -38.66 -26.52
N ILE A 99 -21.95 -39.19 -27.74
CA ILE A 99 -23.18 -39.40 -28.48
C ILE A 99 -23.49 -40.90 -28.48
N MET A 100 -24.66 -41.23 -27.96
CA MET A 100 -25.13 -42.62 -27.98
C MET A 100 -25.71 -42.97 -29.35
N VAL A 101 -25.27 -44.06 -29.92
CA VAL A 101 -25.84 -44.64 -31.15
C VAL A 101 -26.77 -45.78 -30.77
N THR A 102 -28.01 -45.76 -31.23
CA THR A 102 -29.04 -46.75 -30.85
C THR A 102 -29.75 -47.31 -32.09
N GLY A 103 -30.22 -48.56 -32.03
CA GLY A 103 -31.10 -49.15 -33.07
C GLY A 103 -32.58 -48.72 -32.88
N ARG A 104 -33.44 -49.25 -33.76
CA ARG A 104 -34.89 -48.99 -33.74
C ARG A 104 -35.55 -49.30 -32.39
N GLY A 105 -36.38 -48.40 -31.89
CA GLY A 105 -37.07 -48.57 -30.60
C GLY A 105 -36.26 -48.19 -29.38
N GLY A 106 -35.08 -47.56 -29.54
CA GLY A 106 -34.17 -47.18 -28.47
C GLY A 106 -34.54 -45.87 -27.73
N GLU A 107 -35.76 -45.31 -27.86
CA GLU A 107 -36.12 -44.02 -27.22
C GLU A 107 -35.96 -44.04 -25.71
N ALA A 108 -36.31 -45.12 -25.02
CA ALA A 108 -36.14 -45.25 -23.58
C ALA A 108 -34.63 -45.28 -23.21
N ILE A 109 -33.78 -45.89 -24.04
CA ILE A 109 -32.32 -45.95 -23.88
C ILE A 109 -31.71 -44.56 -24.12
N ALA A 110 -32.20 -43.85 -25.14
CA ALA A 110 -31.77 -42.49 -25.44
C ALA A 110 -32.02 -41.53 -24.24
N VAL A 111 -33.21 -41.57 -23.64
CA VAL A 111 -33.53 -40.80 -22.44
C VAL A 111 -32.66 -41.17 -21.24
N GLN A 112 -32.35 -42.48 -21.09
CA GLN A 112 -31.51 -42.97 -20.01
C GLN A 112 -30.03 -42.56 -20.22
N SER A 113 -29.52 -42.58 -21.44
CA SER A 113 -28.16 -42.16 -21.78
C SER A 113 -27.93 -40.66 -21.51
N ILE A 114 -28.90 -39.83 -21.86
CA ILE A 114 -28.85 -38.39 -21.54
C ILE A 114 -28.79 -38.15 -20.03
N LYS A 115 -29.61 -38.88 -19.24
CA LYS A 115 -29.59 -38.77 -17.75
C LYS A 115 -28.23 -39.21 -17.15
N LEU A 116 -27.55 -40.17 -17.79
CA LEU A 116 -26.23 -40.62 -17.35
C LEU A 116 -25.07 -39.73 -17.83
N GLY A 117 -25.33 -38.82 -18.74
CA GLY A 117 -24.34 -37.81 -19.14
C GLY A 117 -23.94 -37.82 -20.62
N ALA A 118 -24.59 -38.65 -21.47
CA ALA A 118 -24.47 -38.48 -22.93
C ALA A 118 -25.01 -37.08 -23.31
N LEU A 119 -24.36 -36.42 -24.24
CA LEU A 119 -24.81 -35.11 -24.70
C LEU A 119 -25.93 -35.17 -25.70
N ASP A 120 -25.94 -36.26 -26.52
CA ASP A 120 -26.97 -36.49 -27.52
C ASP A 120 -27.06 -37.97 -27.87
N TYR A 121 -28.00 -38.34 -28.73
CA TYR A 121 -28.15 -39.67 -29.29
C TYR A 121 -28.51 -39.63 -30.78
N VAL A 122 -28.18 -40.70 -31.52
CA VAL A 122 -28.52 -40.86 -32.93
C VAL A 122 -29.06 -42.26 -33.15
N VAL A 123 -30.11 -42.39 -33.96
CA VAL A 123 -30.70 -43.70 -34.35
C VAL A 123 -30.00 -44.20 -35.61
N LYS A 124 -29.48 -45.44 -35.60
CA LYS A 124 -28.64 -46.02 -36.69
C LYS A 124 -29.29 -45.88 -38.09
N GLU A 125 -30.58 -46.12 -38.21
CA GLU A 125 -31.30 -46.04 -39.49
C GLU A 125 -31.50 -44.60 -40.01
N GLN A 126 -31.30 -43.61 -39.18
CA GLN A 126 -31.46 -42.20 -39.53
C GLN A 126 -30.13 -41.47 -39.74
N ILE A 127 -29.01 -42.17 -39.65
CA ILE A 127 -27.69 -41.59 -39.81
C ILE A 127 -27.41 -41.25 -41.27
N THR A 128 -27.28 -40.00 -41.58
CA THR A 128 -26.73 -39.46 -42.83
C THR A 128 -25.42 -38.74 -42.55
N PRO A 129 -24.54 -38.53 -43.56
CA PRO A 129 -23.30 -37.80 -43.34
C PRO A 129 -23.51 -36.39 -42.74
N GLU A 130 -24.53 -35.68 -43.22
CA GLU A 130 -24.85 -34.33 -42.82
C GLU A 130 -25.36 -34.29 -41.36
N ASN A 131 -26.30 -35.24 -41.01
CA ASN A 131 -26.87 -35.28 -39.65
C ASN A 131 -25.82 -35.72 -38.63
N LEU A 132 -24.97 -36.71 -38.94
CA LEU A 132 -23.91 -37.12 -38.02
C LEU A 132 -22.89 -35.99 -37.75
N CYS A 133 -22.42 -35.33 -38.80
CA CYS A 133 -21.50 -34.19 -38.66
C CYS A 133 -22.13 -33.05 -37.83
N LEU A 134 -23.38 -32.72 -38.09
CA LEU A 134 -24.10 -31.67 -37.33
C LEU A 134 -24.23 -32.01 -35.84
N THR A 135 -24.64 -33.25 -35.52
CA THR A 135 -24.78 -33.71 -34.13
C THR A 135 -23.45 -33.75 -33.39
N VAL A 136 -22.40 -34.26 -34.05
CA VAL A 136 -21.05 -34.35 -33.49
C VAL A 136 -20.48 -32.97 -33.23
N ASN A 137 -20.55 -32.08 -34.20
CA ASN A 137 -20.06 -30.69 -34.04
C ASN A 137 -20.84 -29.93 -32.98
N GLY A 138 -22.16 -30.10 -32.92
CA GLY A 138 -23.01 -29.49 -31.88
C GLY A 138 -22.66 -30.01 -30.48
N ALA A 139 -22.45 -31.32 -30.31
CA ALA A 139 -22.07 -31.88 -29.02
C ALA A 139 -20.70 -31.39 -28.53
N ILE A 140 -19.70 -31.30 -29.41
CA ILE A 140 -18.39 -30.75 -29.07
C ILE A 140 -18.50 -29.29 -28.62
N GLU A 141 -19.26 -28.47 -29.36
CA GLU A 141 -19.40 -27.07 -29.02
C GLU A 141 -20.15 -26.85 -27.71
N VAL A 142 -21.23 -27.62 -27.44
CA VAL A 142 -21.92 -27.59 -26.15
C VAL A 142 -21.00 -27.97 -24.99
N ALA A 143 -20.18 -29.00 -25.17
CA ALA A 143 -19.19 -29.39 -24.15
C ALA A 143 -18.17 -28.29 -23.89
N ARG A 144 -17.64 -27.69 -24.97
CA ARG A 144 -16.69 -26.56 -24.89
C ARG A 144 -17.28 -25.35 -24.13
N LEU A 145 -18.50 -24.98 -24.50
CA LEU A 145 -19.18 -23.86 -23.82
C LEU A 145 -19.43 -24.12 -22.32
N LYS A 146 -19.80 -25.38 -21.97
CA LYS A 146 -19.95 -25.79 -20.56
C LYS A 146 -18.64 -25.64 -19.77
N ILE A 147 -17.51 -26.06 -20.34
CA ILE A 147 -16.20 -25.96 -19.73
C ILE A 147 -15.82 -24.47 -19.55
N GLN A 148 -16.01 -23.65 -20.58
CA GLN A 148 -15.73 -22.21 -20.50
C GLN A 148 -16.57 -21.51 -19.44
N LEU A 149 -17.86 -21.82 -19.39
CA LEU A 149 -18.74 -21.25 -18.38
C LEU A 149 -18.33 -21.65 -16.96
N GLN A 150 -17.95 -22.90 -16.75
CA GLN A 150 -17.48 -23.38 -15.45
C GLN A 150 -16.19 -22.64 -15.01
N GLN A 151 -15.22 -22.49 -15.90
CA GLN A 151 -13.98 -21.77 -15.63
C GLN A 151 -14.24 -20.29 -15.33
N GLN A 152 -15.18 -19.68 -16.05
CA GLN A 152 -15.55 -18.28 -15.80
C GLN A 152 -16.22 -18.10 -14.43
N LEU A 153 -17.11 -19.02 -14.04
CA LEU A 153 -17.74 -19.00 -12.73
C LEU A 153 -16.72 -19.15 -11.59
N GLU A 154 -15.77 -20.06 -11.73
CA GLU A 154 -14.71 -20.28 -10.74
C GLU A 154 -13.82 -19.04 -10.60
N SER A 155 -13.45 -18.42 -11.72
CA SER A 155 -12.68 -17.17 -11.74
C SER A 155 -13.44 -16.01 -11.09
N GLU A 156 -14.74 -15.87 -11.40
CA GLU A 156 -15.59 -14.83 -10.80
C GLU A 156 -15.76 -15.02 -9.28
N GLN A 157 -15.97 -16.27 -8.84
CA GLN A 157 -16.07 -16.59 -7.42
C GLN A 157 -14.78 -16.28 -6.66
N ALA A 158 -13.61 -16.61 -7.25
CA ALA A 158 -12.31 -16.30 -6.67
C ALA A 158 -12.10 -14.77 -6.55
N ALA A 159 -12.36 -14.02 -7.62
CA ALA A 159 -12.25 -12.57 -7.64
C ALA A 159 -13.22 -11.91 -6.63
N ARG A 160 -14.45 -12.42 -6.53
CA ARG A 160 -15.43 -11.93 -5.56
C ARG A 160 -14.99 -12.16 -4.12
N ALA A 161 -14.47 -13.36 -3.81
CA ALA A 161 -13.98 -13.70 -2.47
C ALA A 161 -12.81 -12.78 -2.06
N GLU A 162 -11.90 -12.47 -3.00
CA GLU A 162 -10.80 -11.53 -2.76
C GLU A 162 -11.31 -10.11 -2.52
N ALA A 163 -12.25 -9.63 -3.34
CA ALA A 163 -12.86 -8.31 -3.15
C ALA A 163 -13.62 -8.18 -1.82
N GLU A 164 -14.37 -9.22 -1.41
CA GLU A 164 -15.07 -9.25 -0.12
C GLU A 164 -14.08 -9.23 1.05
N LYS A 165 -12.95 -9.94 0.95
CA LYS A 165 -11.87 -9.92 1.96
C LYS A 165 -11.26 -8.52 2.07
N ALA A 166 -10.92 -7.90 0.95
CA ALA A 166 -10.39 -6.53 0.93
C ALA A 166 -11.37 -5.51 1.52
N ASN A 167 -12.66 -5.64 1.23
CA ASN A 167 -13.68 -4.74 1.77
C ASN A 167 -13.85 -4.91 3.29
N ARG A 168 -13.82 -6.14 3.82
CA ARG A 168 -13.84 -6.37 5.28
C ARG A 168 -12.67 -5.72 5.99
N VAL A 169 -11.44 -5.87 5.47
CA VAL A 169 -10.25 -5.22 6.02
C VAL A 169 -10.41 -3.70 6.02
N LYS A 170 -10.97 -3.13 4.96
CA LYS A 170 -11.27 -1.69 4.88
C LYS A 170 -12.29 -1.25 5.93
N ASP A 171 -13.37 -2.01 6.13
CA ASP A 171 -14.43 -1.67 7.09
C ASP A 171 -13.92 -1.77 8.55
N GLU A 172 -13.13 -2.81 8.87
CA GLU A 172 -12.44 -2.94 10.15
C GLU A 172 -11.49 -1.77 10.39
N PHE A 173 -10.71 -1.36 9.37
CA PHE A 173 -9.85 -0.19 9.44
C PHE A 173 -10.62 1.08 9.79
N LEU A 174 -11.72 1.38 9.09
CA LEU A 174 -12.53 2.58 9.34
C LEU A 174 -13.12 2.58 10.76
N ALA A 175 -13.51 1.41 11.27
CA ALA A 175 -14.03 1.28 12.63
C ALA A 175 -12.95 1.56 13.69
N VAL A 176 -11.76 0.96 13.55
CA VAL A 176 -10.62 1.18 14.44
C VAL A 176 -10.15 2.63 14.37
N LEU A 177 -10.00 3.19 13.18
CA LEU A 177 -9.62 4.58 12.97
C LEU A 177 -10.56 5.56 13.69
N SER A 178 -11.88 5.35 13.52
CA SER A 178 -12.89 6.18 14.17
C SER A 178 -12.81 6.13 15.70
N HIS A 179 -12.48 4.97 16.25
CA HIS A 179 -12.29 4.79 17.67
C HIS A 179 -11.03 5.50 18.17
N GLU A 180 -9.89 5.28 17.50
CA GLU A 180 -8.59 5.83 17.90
C GLU A 180 -8.51 7.36 17.75
N LEU A 181 -9.18 7.94 16.76
CA LEU A 181 -9.29 9.40 16.64
C LEU A 181 -10.23 10.01 17.69
N ARG A 182 -11.29 9.31 18.08
CA ARG A 182 -12.25 9.78 19.07
C ARG A 182 -11.72 9.69 20.50
N SER A 183 -10.83 8.74 20.74
CA SER A 183 -10.24 8.46 22.07
C SER A 183 -9.48 9.66 22.65
N PRO A 184 -8.54 10.32 21.97
CA PRO A 184 -7.86 11.52 22.46
C PRO A 184 -8.76 12.77 22.41
N LEU A 185 -9.71 12.86 21.49
CA LEU A 185 -10.60 14.00 21.36
C LEU A 185 -11.53 14.17 22.58
N ASN A 186 -12.00 13.06 23.15
CA ASN A 186 -12.90 13.12 24.31
C ASN A 186 -12.29 13.79 25.55
N PRO A 187 -11.05 13.47 26.01
CA PRO A 187 -10.39 14.19 27.10
C PRO A 187 -10.15 15.66 26.76
N ILE A 188 -9.73 15.99 25.52
CA ILE A 188 -9.54 17.39 25.08
C ILE A 188 -10.83 18.17 25.28
N LEU A 189 -11.94 17.74 24.68
CA LEU A 189 -13.24 18.40 24.78
C LEU A 189 -13.76 18.44 26.22
N GLY A 190 -13.58 17.36 26.98
CA GLY A 190 -14.02 17.28 28.37
C GLY A 190 -13.31 18.30 29.27
N TRP A 191 -11.98 18.34 29.22
CA TRP A 191 -11.19 19.27 30.02
C TRP A 191 -11.34 20.72 29.55
N ALA A 192 -11.42 20.99 28.25
CA ALA A 192 -11.68 22.32 27.72
C ALA A 192 -13.00 22.89 28.25
N LYS A 193 -14.10 22.11 28.25
CA LYS A 193 -15.37 22.52 28.82
C LYS A 193 -15.31 22.78 30.33
N LEU A 194 -14.54 21.98 31.07
CA LEU A 194 -14.36 22.19 32.52
C LEU A 194 -13.55 23.45 32.82
N LEU A 195 -12.53 23.75 32.02
CA LEU A 195 -11.73 24.96 32.09
C LEU A 195 -12.60 26.22 31.83
N GLN A 196 -13.44 26.17 30.78
CA GLN A 196 -14.37 27.25 30.44
C GLN A 196 -15.35 27.59 31.59
N ASN A 197 -15.73 26.58 32.39
CA ASN A 197 -16.61 26.80 33.54
C ASN A 197 -15.96 27.54 34.72
N GLY A 198 -14.65 27.75 34.71
CA GLY A 198 -13.91 28.56 35.69
C GLY A 198 -13.93 28.05 37.14
N LYS A 199 -14.28 26.75 37.38
CA LYS A 199 -14.45 26.18 38.72
C LYS A 199 -13.29 25.27 39.16
N LEU A 200 -12.21 25.24 38.40
CA LEU A 200 -11.04 24.41 38.71
C LEU A 200 -10.04 25.18 39.60
N ASP A 201 -9.43 24.47 40.53
CA ASP A 201 -8.27 24.99 41.27
C ASP A 201 -7.03 24.96 40.35
N GLU A 202 -5.95 25.67 40.77
CA GLU A 202 -4.72 25.80 39.97
C GLU A 202 -4.09 24.46 39.62
N ALA A 203 -4.06 23.52 40.55
CA ALA A 203 -3.51 22.16 40.31
C ALA A 203 -4.32 21.40 39.26
N LYS A 204 -5.65 21.49 39.31
CA LYS A 204 -6.53 20.85 38.30
C LYS A 204 -6.48 21.58 36.97
N THR A 205 -6.29 22.91 36.96
CA THR A 205 -6.09 23.68 35.72
C THR A 205 -4.83 23.21 35.01
N THR A 206 -3.70 23.13 35.72
CA THR A 206 -2.43 22.64 35.16
C THR A 206 -2.55 21.20 34.66
N TYR A 207 -3.20 20.33 35.42
CA TYR A 207 -3.47 18.93 34.98
C TYR A 207 -4.36 18.86 33.75
N ALA A 208 -5.39 19.73 33.67
CA ALA A 208 -6.28 19.79 32.51
C ALA A 208 -5.53 20.23 31.25
N LEU A 209 -4.73 21.30 31.36
CA LEU A 209 -3.93 21.79 30.23
C LEU A 209 -2.92 20.75 29.75
N SER A 210 -2.16 20.13 30.64
CA SER A 210 -1.21 19.09 30.27
C SER A 210 -1.89 17.83 29.67
N THR A 211 -3.12 17.54 30.10
CA THR A 211 -3.90 16.44 29.52
C THR A 211 -4.42 16.80 28.12
N ILE A 212 -4.86 18.04 27.89
CA ILE A 212 -5.27 18.53 26.57
C ILE A 212 -4.09 18.46 25.61
N GLU A 213 -2.95 19.06 26.00
CA GLU A 213 -1.72 19.08 25.20
C GLU A 213 -1.27 17.66 24.79
N ARG A 214 -1.15 16.76 25.77
CA ARG A 214 -0.74 15.37 25.50
C ARG A 214 -1.69 14.65 24.52
N ASN A 215 -3.01 14.85 24.65
CA ASN A 215 -3.98 14.20 23.77
C ASN A 215 -4.03 14.87 22.39
N ALA A 216 -3.80 16.19 22.30
CA ALA A 216 -3.69 16.91 21.02
C ALA A 216 -2.45 16.41 20.22
N ASN A 217 -1.30 16.28 20.90
CA ASN A 217 -0.09 15.74 20.28
C ASN A 217 -0.29 14.30 19.81
N LEU A 218 -0.93 13.44 20.61
CA LEU A 218 -1.27 12.08 20.20
C LEU A 218 -2.20 12.06 18.98
N GLN A 219 -3.15 12.98 18.89
CA GLN A 219 -4.06 13.08 17.74
C GLN A 219 -3.33 13.54 16.49
N ALA A 220 -2.41 14.50 16.59
CA ALA A 220 -1.57 14.94 15.48
C ALA A 220 -0.70 13.80 14.94
N GLU A 221 -0.06 13.03 15.83
CA GLU A 221 0.72 11.83 15.47
C GLU A 221 -0.10 10.78 14.72
N LEU A 222 -1.32 10.48 15.20
CA LEU A 222 -2.22 9.53 14.53
C LEU A 222 -2.63 9.99 13.13
N ILE A 223 -2.82 11.29 12.93
CA ILE A 223 -3.14 11.87 11.61
C ILE A 223 -1.94 11.77 10.68
N GLU A 224 -0.73 12.06 11.15
CA GLU A 224 0.50 11.94 10.38
C GLU A 224 0.74 10.49 9.90
N ASP A 225 0.63 9.52 10.82
CA ASP A 225 0.72 8.09 10.51
C ASP A 225 -0.30 7.68 9.42
N LEU A 226 -1.53 8.19 9.50
CA LEU A 226 -2.57 7.91 8.50
C LEU A 226 -2.23 8.49 7.13
N LEU A 227 -1.70 9.72 7.09
CA LEU A 227 -1.28 10.38 5.86
C LEU A 227 -0.10 9.63 5.23
N ASP A 228 0.85 9.17 6.03
CA ASP A 228 1.98 8.38 5.55
C ASP A 228 1.50 7.05 4.94
N VAL A 229 0.61 6.31 5.62
CA VAL A 229 0.02 5.09 5.07
C VAL A 229 -0.74 5.35 3.77
N SER A 230 -1.51 6.44 3.70
CA SER A 230 -2.22 6.82 2.47
C SER A 230 -1.27 7.07 1.31
N ARG A 231 -0.14 7.77 1.54
CA ARG A 231 0.91 8.02 0.53
C ARG A 231 1.61 6.73 0.11
N ILE A 232 1.90 5.85 1.07
CA ILE A 232 2.50 4.54 0.84
C ILE A 232 1.60 3.68 -0.06
N LEU A 233 0.33 3.53 0.28
CA LEU A 233 -0.63 2.71 -0.49
C LEU A 233 -0.86 3.23 -1.91
N GLN A 234 -0.68 4.53 -2.14
CA GLN A 234 -0.77 5.14 -3.46
C GLN A 234 0.56 5.13 -4.23
N GLY A 235 1.65 4.61 -3.65
CA GLY A 235 2.99 4.64 -4.24
C GLY A 235 3.56 6.05 -4.42
N LYS A 236 3.07 7.03 -3.64
CA LYS A 236 3.42 8.44 -3.74
C LYS A 236 4.39 8.92 -2.66
N LEU A 237 4.91 8.01 -1.83
CA LEU A 237 5.93 8.37 -0.85
C LEU A 237 7.26 8.56 -1.58
N ASN A 238 7.70 9.79 -1.73
CA ASN A 238 9.01 10.14 -2.28
C ASN A 238 10.01 10.33 -1.14
N LEU A 239 11.24 9.84 -1.33
CA LEU A 239 12.33 9.99 -0.38
C LEU A 239 13.35 11.02 -0.86
N ASN A 240 13.84 11.87 0.06
CA ASN A 240 14.98 12.75 -0.16
C ASN A 240 16.29 12.02 0.12
N LEU A 241 16.75 11.30 -0.86
CA LEU A 241 17.95 10.50 -0.71
C LEU A 241 19.23 11.36 -0.69
N ARG A 242 19.84 11.49 0.48
CA ARG A 242 21.13 12.18 0.72
C ARG A 242 22.06 11.28 1.53
N PRO A 243 23.38 11.54 1.54
CA PRO A 243 24.27 10.87 2.47
C PRO A 243 23.87 11.21 3.92
N VAL A 244 23.47 10.20 4.70
CA VAL A 244 22.99 10.34 6.09
C VAL A 244 23.99 9.69 7.04
N ASN A 245 24.28 10.40 8.14
CA ASN A 245 25.02 9.87 9.28
C ASN A 245 24.03 9.20 10.25
N LEU A 246 24.01 7.86 10.23
CA LEU A 246 23.07 7.10 11.07
C LEU A 246 23.26 7.33 12.56
N ALA A 247 24.50 7.48 13.04
CA ALA A 247 24.77 7.72 14.46
C ALA A 247 24.14 9.05 14.94
N ALA A 248 24.18 10.10 14.12
CA ALA A 248 23.53 11.38 14.41
C ALA A 248 22.01 11.25 14.42
N THR A 249 21.44 10.60 13.42
CA THR A 249 19.99 10.34 13.31
C THR A 249 19.45 9.53 14.48
N ILE A 250 20.19 8.53 14.93
CA ILE A 250 19.81 7.70 16.09
C ILE A 250 19.88 8.51 17.38
N ARG A 251 20.91 9.32 17.60
CA ARG A 251 20.99 10.20 18.78
C ARG A 251 19.81 11.16 18.82
N ALA A 252 19.47 11.81 17.71
CA ALA A 252 18.31 12.68 17.62
C ALA A 252 16.99 11.96 17.96
N ALA A 253 16.82 10.71 17.48
CA ALA A 253 15.64 9.92 17.83
C ALA A 253 15.61 9.52 19.31
N ILE A 254 16.75 9.20 19.91
CA ILE A 254 16.86 8.87 21.34
C ILE A 254 16.49 10.10 22.21
N GLU A 255 16.97 11.29 21.86
CA GLU A 255 16.65 12.53 22.57
C GLU A 255 15.13 12.75 22.65
N THR A 256 14.39 12.47 21.57
CA THR A 256 12.92 12.65 21.57
C THR A 256 12.17 11.68 22.49
N VAL A 257 12.72 10.51 22.79
CA VAL A 257 12.07 9.51 23.65
C VAL A 257 12.64 9.49 25.08
N GLN A 258 13.69 10.26 25.35
CA GLN A 258 14.43 10.25 26.63
C GLN A 258 13.53 10.55 27.83
N MET A 259 12.72 11.60 27.77
CA MET A 259 11.81 11.95 28.87
C MET A 259 10.78 10.87 29.17
N VAL A 260 10.27 10.19 28.13
CA VAL A 260 9.29 9.11 28.29
C VAL A 260 9.95 7.88 28.92
N ALA A 261 11.19 7.57 28.53
CA ALA A 261 11.98 6.48 29.12
C ALA A 261 12.29 6.78 30.61
N GLU A 262 12.71 7.99 30.95
CA GLU A 262 12.98 8.43 32.33
C GLU A 262 11.73 8.36 33.21
N ALA A 263 10.57 8.82 32.71
CA ALA A 263 9.29 8.72 33.43
C ALA A 263 8.90 7.27 33.77
N LYS A 264 9.34 6.30 32.95
CA LYS A 264 9.20 4.86 33.21
C LYS A 264 10.42 4.24 33.90
N SER A 265 11.45 5.02 34.24
CA SER A 265 12.73 4.52 34.77
C SER A 265 13.36 3.44 33.87
N ILE A 266 13.20 3.55 32.55
CA ILE A 266 13.79 2.66 31.56
C ILE A 266 15.16 3.19 31.18
N GLU A 267 16.19 2.36 31.27
CA GLU A 267 17.54 2.64 30.85
C GLU A 267 17.69 2.38 29.35
N ILE A 268 18.10 3.42 28.58
CA ILE A 268 18.45 3.27 27.15
C ILE A 268 19.96 3.13 27.05
N GLU A 269 20.42 1.95 26.67
CA GLU A 269 21.84 1.61 26.48
C GLU A 269 22.19 1.71 25.00
N THR A 270 23.20 2.52 24.67
CA THR A 270 23.61 2.74 23.28
C THR A 270 24.98 2.17 22.99
N ASN A 271 25.10 1.39 21.94
CA ASN A 271 26.37 0.90 21.42
C ASN A 271 26.46 1.28 19.93
N LEU A 272 26.96 2.50 19.71
CA LEU A 272 27.11 3.07 18.37
C LEU A 272 28.60 2.95 17.96
N ALA A 273 28.90 2.16 16.94
CA ALA A 273 30.26 2.07 16.41
C ALA A 273 30.70 3.44 15.85
N ASP A 274 31.94 3.84 16.14
CA ASP A 274 32.45 5.18 15.79
C ASP A 274 32.65 5.39 14.28
N GLU A 275 32.81 4.32 13.50
CA GLU A 275 33.06 4.36 12.05
C GLU A 275 31.99 3.57 11.26
N ILE A 276 30.75 3.97 11.40
CA ILE A 276 29.70 3.48 10.51
C ILE A 276 29.71 4.38 9.27
N GLY A 277 29.88 3.81 8.09
CA GLY A 277 29.80 4.54 6.83
C GLY A 277 28.47 5.32 6.71
N GLN A 278 28.34 6.12 5.67
CA GLN A 278 27.10 6.82 5.37
C GLN A 278 26.13 5.91 4.60
N VAL A 279 24.84 6.10 4.78
CA VAL A 279 23.79 5.51 3.96
C VAL A 279 23.17 6.56 3.04
N LEU A 280 22.73 6.16 1.85
CA LEU A 280 21.92 7.04 1.01
C LEU A 280 20.48 6.96 1.50
N GLY A 281 19.98 8.05 2.10
CA GLY A 281 18.66 8.01 2.71
C GLY A 281 18.08 9.38 3.02
N ASP A 282 16.83 9.36 3.47
CA ASP A 282 16.11 10.51 4.01
C ASP A 282 16.26 10.53 5.54
N ALA A 283 16.99 11.51 6.06
CA ALA A 283 17.31 11.60 7.50
C ALA A 283 16.05 11.67 8.37
N THR A 284 15.03 12.43 7.95
CA THR A 284 13.77 12.58 8.69
C THR A 284 12.99 11.26 8.73
N ARG A 285 12.91 10.56 7.61
CA ARG A 285 12.23 9.27 7.54
C ARG A 285 12.99 8.16 8.28
N LEU A 286 14.31 8.18 8.24
CA LEU A 286 15.13 7.26 9.04
C LEU A 286 15.01 7.56 10.54
N GLN A 287 14.93 8.84 10.94
CA GLN A 287 14.65 9.22 12.32
C GLN A 287 13.27 8.71 12.77
N GLN A 288 12.24 8.83 11.93
CA GLN A 288 10.90 8.27 12.16
C GLN A 288 10.94 6.75 12.36
N VAL A 289 11.73 6.02 11.57
CA VAL A 289 11.93 4.57 11.75
C VAL A 289 12.47 4.25 13.13
N ILE A 290 13.55 4.93 13.53
CA ILE A 290 14.20 4.69 14.82
C ILE A 290 13.27 5.07 15.97
N TRP A 291 12.58 6.20 15.87
CA TRP A 291 11.59 6.64 16.86
C TRP A 291 10.46 5.63 17.03
N ASN A 292 9.90 5.09 15.93
CA ASN A 292 8.87 4.06 15.98
C ASN A 292 9.34 2.78 16.69
N LEU A 293 10.57 2.35 16.44
CA LEU A 293 11.14 1.18 17.10
C LEU A 293 11.39 1.43 18.59
N LEU A 294 11.96 2.59 18.94
CA LEU A 294 12.22 2.98 20.33
C LEU A 294 10.95 3.21 21.13
N SER A 295 9.97 3.90 20.57
CA SER A 295 8.66 4.13 21.17
C SER A 295 7.97 2.81 21.51
N ASN A 296 7.99 1.84 20.57
CA ASN A 296 7.46 0.50 20.82
C ASN A 296 8.26 -0.24 21.91
N ALA A 297 9.59 -0.20 21.88
CA ALA A 297 10.43 -0.82 22.88
C ALA A 297 10.14 -0.28 24.30
N ILE A 298 10.05 1.06 24.45
CA ILE A 298 9.72 1.72 25.72
C ILE A 298 8.28 1.41 26.14
N LYS A 299 7.34 1.39 25.21
CA LYS A 299 5.93 1.10 25.45
C LYS A 299 5.73 -0.28 26.07
N PHE A 300 6.37 -1.30 25.51
CA PHE A 300 6.20 -2.70 25.90
C PHE A 300 7.17 -3.18 26.98
N THR A 301 8.20 -2.42 27.31
CA THR A 301 9.11 -2.70 28.43
C THR A 301 8.47 -2.28 29.76
N PRO A 302 8.49 -3.14 30.80
CA PRO A 302 8.03 -2.78 32.13
C PRO A 302 8.87 -1.65 32.75
N GLN A 303 8.30 -0.97 33.75
CA GLN A 303 9.02 0.04 34.52
C GLN A 303 10.32 -0.51 35.13
N GLY A 304 11.41 0.25 35.03
CA GLY A 304 12.73 -0.16 35.47
C GLY A 304 13.45 -1.15 34.57
N GLY A 305 12.89 -1.41 33.37
CA GLY A 305 13.52 -2.28 32.38
C GLY A 305 14.62 -1.59 31.56
N ARG A 306 15.11 -2.28 30.51
CA ARG A 306 16.20 -1.80 29.67
C ARG A 306 15.85 -1.96 28.21
N VAL A 307 16.25 -0.97 27.39
CA VAL A 307 16.23 -1.00 25.93
C VAL A 307 17.65 -0.78 25.43
N THR A 308 18.13 -1.61 24.52
CA THR A 308 19.47 -1.50 23.95
C THR A 308 19.39 -1.16 22.47
N VAL A 309 20.17 -0.17 22.03
CA VAL A 309 20.30 0.24 20.64
C VAL A 309 21.72 0.00 20.19
N GLN A 310 21.91 -0.81 19.14
CA GLN A 310 23.22 -1.11 18.58
C GLN A 310 23.25 -0.73 17.12
N VAL A 311 24.40 -0.23 16.66
CA VAL A 311 24.67 0.01 15.25
C VAL A 311 26.05 -0.51 14.91
N GLU A 312 26.09 -1.35 13.89
CA GLU A 312 27.34 -1.94 13.40
C GLU A 312 27.35 -2.02 11.87
N SER A 313 28.53 -2.14 11.30
CA SER A 313 28.70 -2.41 9.87
C SER A 313 28.88 -3.90 9.67
N VAL A 314 27.97 -4.52 8.88
CA VAL A 314 28.02 -5.94 8.54
C VAL A 314 28.14 -6.09 7.03
N GLY A 315 29.37 -6.29 6.55
CA GLY A 315 29.67 -6.30 5.12
C GLY A 315 29.46 -4.93 4.49
N ASP A 316 28.57 -4.85 3.50
CA ASP A 316 28.18 -3.63 2.79
C ASP A 316 26.91 -2.96 3.34
N GLN A 317 26.47 -3.38 4.52
CA GLN A 317 25.26 -2.87 5.16
C GLN A 317 25.54 -2.28 6.54
N ALA A 318 24.82 -1.19 6.86
CA ALA A 318 24.68 -0.72 8.22
C ALA A 318 23.51 -1.46 8.88
N GLN A 319 23.75 -2.08 10.02
CA GLN A 319 22.75 -2.81 10.77
C GLN A 319 22.42 -2.07 12.06
N ILE A 320 21.13 -1.72 12.24
CA ILE A 320 20.60 -1.07 13.44
C ILE A 320 19.76 -2.11 14.17
N THR A 321 20.08 -2.39 15.43
CA THR A 321 19.36 -3.37 16.24
C THR A 321 18.80 -2.69 17.47
N VAL A 322 17.48 -2.80 17.68
CA VAL A 322 16.78 -2.35 18.88
C VAL A 322 16.29 -3.58 19.64
N VAL A 323 16.77 -3.75 20.88
CA VAL A 323 16.42 -4.89 21.74
C VAL A 323 15.67 -4.37 22.96
N ASP A 324 14.49 -4.90 23.21
CA ASP A 324 13.73 -4.67 24.41
C ASP A 324 13.67 -5.93 25.30
N ARG A 325 13.47 -5.71 26.60
CA ARG A 325 13.20 -6.79 27.60
C ARG A 325 11.74 -6.74 28.07
N GLY A 326 10.85 -6.51 27.12
CA GLY A 326 9.44 -6.31 27.38
C GLY A 326 8.59 -7.57 27.29
N LYS A 327 7.31 -7.37 26.97
CA LYS A 327 6.28 -8.42 26.87
C LYS A 327 6.64 -9.52 25.87
N GLY A 328 7.49 -9.25 24.87
CA GLY A 328 7.80 -10.17 23.78
C GLY A 328 6.63 -10.32 22.79
N ILE A 329 6.82 -11.17 21.79
CA ILE A 329 5.88 -11.38 20.68
C ILE A 329 5.58 -12.88 20.60
N SER A 330 4.29 -13.25 20.55
CA SER A 330 3.89 -14.65 20.37
C SER A 330 4.31 -15.18 18.99
N ALA A 331 4.63 -16.47 18.90
CA ALA A 331 5.06 -17.11 17.65
C ALA A 331 3.99 -16.99 16.54
N ASP A 332 2.71 -17.04 16.91
CA ASP A 332 1.59 -16.93 15.98
C ASP A 332 1.44 -15.51 15.40
N PHE A 333 1.84 -14.47 16.14
CA PHE A 333 1.74 -13.08 15.71
C PHE A 333 3.00 -12.57 15.00
N LEU A 334 4.17 -13.14 15.30
CA LEU A 334 5.45 -12.69 14.76
C LEU A 334 5.51 -12.58 13.23
N PRO A 335 4.90 -13.48 12.42
CA PRO A 335 4.88 -13.34 10.96
C PRO A 335 4.10 -12.11 10.46
N TYR A 336 3.17 -11.61 11.27
CA TYR A 336 2.24 -10.53 10.90
C TYR A 336 2.59 -9.17 11.52
N VAL A 337 3.69 -9.08 12.27
CA VAL A 337 4.05 -7.89 13.07
C VAL A 337 4.25 -6.62 12.25
N PHE A 338 4.59 -6.75 10.96
CA PHE A 338 4.74 -5.67 10.00
C PHE A 338 3.52 -5.46 9.09
N GLU A 339 2.45 -6.21 9.26
CA GLU A 339 1.22 -5.99 8.52
C GLU A 339 0.47 -4.76 9.05
N HIS A 340 -0.15 -4.02 8.14
CA HIS A 340 -0.96 -2.84 8.49
C HIS A 340 -2.15 -3.26 9.37
N PHE A 341 -2.44 -2.45 10.40
CA PHE A 341 -3.61 -2.61 11.28
C PHE A 341 -3.64 -3.88 12.13
N ARG A 342 -2.52 -4.61 12.22
CA ARG A 342 -2.40 -5.81 13.05
C ARG A 342 -1.94 -5.48 14.46
N GLN A 343 -2.61 -6.09 15.44
CA GLN A 343 -2.27 -6.01 16.86
C GLN A 343 -2.38 -7.39 17.50
N ALA A 344 -1.47 -7.70 18.42
CA ALA A 344 -1.40 -9.02 19.05
C ALA A 344 -2.60 -9.32 19.97
N ASP A 345 -3.25 -8.29 20.54
CA ASP A 345 -4.34 -8.44 21.51
C ASP A 345 -5.31 -7.25 21.47
N VAL A 346 -6.60 -7.51 21.24
CA VAL A 346 -7.68 -6.52 21.33
C VAL A 346 -7.94 -6.09 22.79
N SER A 347 -7.56 -6.92 23.78
CA SER A 347 -7.77 -6.66 25.22
C SER A 347 -6.75 -5.70 25.83
N THR A 348 -5.55 -5.61 25.27
CA THR A 348 -4.48 -4.69 25.72
C THR A 348 -4.59 -3.30 25.12
N THR A 349 -5.42 -3.09 24.10
CA THR A 349 -5.69 -1.77 23.48
C THR A 349 -6.24 -0.74 24.47
N ARG A 350 -6.93 -1.15 25.53
CA ARG A 350 -7.40 -0.23 26.57
C ARG A 350 -6.28 0.44 27.40
N ARG A 351 -5.06 -0.12 27.43
CA ARG A 351 -3.92 0.44 28.19
C ARG A 351 -2.83 1.08 27.33
N PHE A 352 -2.69 0.68 26.06
CA PHE A 352 -1.56 1.09 25.21
C PHE A 352 -2.01 1.30 23.75
N GLY A 353 -2.94 2.23 23.50
CA GLY A 353 -3.52 2.51 22.20
C GLY A 353 -2.52 2.67 21.04
N GLY A 354 -3.02 2.63 19.81
CA GLY A 354 -2.29 2.84 18.56
C GLY A 354 -2.96 2.11 17.41
N LEU A 355 -2.78 2.59 16.17
CA LEU A 355 -3.44 2.04 14.98
C LEU A 355 -2.80 0.74 14.43
N GLY A 356 -1.67 0.28 15.01
CA GLY A 356 -0.91 -0.83 14.44
C GLY A 356 -0.25 -0.47 13.09
N LEU A 357 0.12 0.79 12.92
CA LEU A 357 0.71 1.31 11.69
C LEU A 357 2.23 1.49 11.79
N GLY A 358 2.76 1.80 12.98
CA GLY A 358 4.16 2.20 13.15
C GLY A 358 5.17 1.18 12.58
N LEU A 359 5.00 -0.12 12.84
CA LEU A 359 5.90 -1.15 12.28
C LEU A 359 5.70 -1.38 10.77
N ALA A 360 4.48 -1.22 10.27
CA ALA A 360 4.23 -1.27 8.83
C ALA A 360 4.89 -0.09 8.10
N ILE A 361 4.82 1.12 8.69
CA ILE A 361 5.54 2.32 8.20
C ILE A 361 7.05 2.08 8.23
N VAL A 362 7.60 1.52 9.32
CA VAL A 362 9.02 1.15 9.42
C VAL A 362 9.44 0.27 8.25
N ARG A 363 8.71 -0.82 8.00
CA ARG A 363 9.01 -1.75 6.91
C ARG A 363 9.01 -1.04 5.56
N GLN A 364 7.99 -0.25 5.27
CA GLN A 364 7.84 0.42 3.99
C GLN A 364 8.92 1.48 3.76
N ILE A 365 9.24 2.30 4.78
CA ILE A 365 10.33 3.28 4.69
C ILE A 365 11.66 2.56 4.41
N ILE A 366 11.95 1.49 5.12
CA ILE A 366 13.21 0.74 4.95
C ILE A 366 13.28 0.06 3.58
N GLU A 367 12.20 -0.53 3.09
CA GLU A 367 12.13 -1.11 1.75
C GLU A 367 12.35 -0.05 0.65
N LEU A 368 11.80 1.16 0.82
CA LEU A 368 12.04 2.29 -0.10
C LEU A 368 13.51 2.78 -0.08
N HIS A 369 14.22 2.58 1.03
CA HIS A 369 15.67 2.84 1.13
C HIS A 369 16.54 1.69 0.60
N GLY A 370 15.93 0.64 0.00
CA GLY A 370 16.65 -0.55 -0.46
C GLY A 370 17.16 -1.46 0.65
N GLY A 371 16.65 -1.26 1.88
CA GLY A 371 17.01 -2.04 3.06
C GLY A 371 16.01 -3.15 3.40
N THR A 372 16.23 -3.79 4.54
CA THR A 372 15.34 -4.83 5.09
C THR A 372 15.14 -4.63 6.58
N VAL A 373 13.97 -5.03 7.09
CA VAL A 373 13.69 -5.07 8.53
C VAL A 373 13.24 -6.47 8.95
N ARG A 374 13.69 -6.89 10.14
CA ARG A 374 13.32 -8.19 10.74
C ARG A 374 12.93 -8.01 12.20
N ALA A 375 12.05 -8.88 12.67
CA ALA A 375 11.65 -8.97 14.06
C ALA A 375 11.90 -10.39 14.57
N GLU A 376 12.45 -10.50 15.75
CA GLU A 376 12.71 -11.76 16.44
C GLU A 376 12.21 -11.67 17.89
N SER A 377 11.59 -12.73 18.37
CA SER A 377 11.21 -12.87 19.78
C SER A 377 11.22 -14.34 20.16
N ARG A 378 11.67 -14.61 21.38
CA ARG A 378 11.67 -15.98 21.95
C ARG A 378 10.33 -16.35 22.56
N GLY A 379 9.34 -15.47 22.48
CA GLY A 379 8.02 -15.65 23.03
C GLY A 379 7.65 -14.59 24.08
N GLU A 380 6.47 -14.75 24.67
CA GLU A 380 5.95 -13.80 25.65
C GLU A 380 6.83 -13.73 26.91
N GLY A 381 7.07 -12.52 27.40
CA GLY A 381 7.91 -12.24 28.55
C GLY A 381 9.41 -12.25 28.29
N LEU A 382 9.86 -12.54 27.07
CA LEU A 382 11.29 -12.67 26.73
C LEU A 382 11.82 -11.52 25.87
N GLY A 383 11.03 -10.46 25.69
CA GLY A 383 11.39 -9.29 24.90
C GLY A 383 11.33 -9.53 23.38
N ALA A 384 11.69 -8.52 22.64
CA ALA A 384 11.79 -8.57 21.19
C ALA A 384 13.06 -7.88 20.69
N THR A 385 13.49 -8.26 19.49
CA THR A 385 14.62 -7.67 18.77
C THR A 385 14.16 -7.27 17.39
N PHE A 386 14.36 -6.00 17.05
CA PHE A 386 14.09 -5.47 15.71
C PHE A 386 15.41 -5.09 15.06
N THR A 387 15.67 -5.62 13.88
CA THR A 387 16.91 -5.38 13.13
C THR A 387 16.58 -4.74 11.80
N VAL A 388 17.16 -3.57 11.54
CA VAL A 388 17.09 -2.82 10.28
C VAL A 388 18.44 -2.91 9.60
N SER A 389 18.47 -3.26 8.32
CA SER A 389 19.69 -3.29 7.50
C SER A 389 19.54 -2.33 6.33
N LEU A 390 20.51 -1.43 6.15
CA LEU A 390 20.54 -0.42 5.09
C LEU A 390 21.86 -0.50 4.30
N PRO A 391 21.86 -0.34 2.97
CA PRO A 391 23.08 -0.37 2.18
C PRO A 391 23.98 0.83 2.50
N LEU A 392 25.27 0.56 2.71
CA LEU A 392 26.28 1.58 2.92
C LEU A 392 26.74 2.19 1.58
N ILE A 393 27.01 3.48 1.57
CA ILE A 393 27.65 4.13 0.42
C ILE A 393 29.15 3.76 0.45
N PRO A 394 29.74 3.32 -0.69
CA PRO A 394 31.20 3.12 -0.78
C PRO A 394 31.92 4.43 -0.46
N THR A 395 32.83 4.39 0.49
CA THR A 395 33.52 5.57 1.02
C THR A 395 34.37 6.23 -0.06
N GLN A 396 33.94 7.34 -0.65
CA GLN A 396 34.82 8.32 -1.28
C GLN A 396 34.60 9.66 -0.57
N SER A 397 35.60 10.09 0.18
CA SER A 397 35.87 11.42 0.75
C SER A 397 34.71 12.10 1.50
N ALA A 398 34.75 12.01 2.81
CA ALA A 398 33.93 12.79 3.73
C ALA A 398 34.29 14.28 3.68
N VAL A 399 33.35 15.13 3.31
CA VAL A 399 33.38 16.57 3.60
C VAL A 399 32.71 16.78 4.95
N LYS A 400 33.50 17.22 5.94
CA LYS A 400 32.96 17.66 7.25
C LYS A 400 32.22 18.98 7.06
N LEU A 401 30.93 18.96 7.30
CA LEU A 401 30.16 20.19 7.55
C LEU A 401 30.04 20.35 9.07
N ASP A 402 30.76 21.33 9.60
CA ASP A 402 30.58 21.81 10.98
C ASP A 402 29.32 22.68 11.05
N THR A 403 28.34 22.26 11.81
CA THR A 403 27.19 23.08 12.21
C THR A 403 27.27 23.35 13.70
N ASN A 404 27.89 24.49 14.06
CA ASN A 404 27.77 25.08 15.39
C ASN A 404 26.55 26.00 15.41
N LEU A 405 25.47 25.58 16.04
CA LEU A 405 24.34 26.44 16.39
C LEU A 405 24.45 26.81 17.86
N SER A 406 24.71 28.10 18.10
CA SER A 406 24.78 28.70 19.42
C SER A 406 23.37 28.90 19.99
N THR A 407 23.08 28.30 21.13
CA THR A 407 21.87 28.50 21.93
C THR A 407 21.91 29.88 22.61
N ARG A 408 21.25 30.88 22.05
CA ARG A 408 20.75 32.07 22.78
C ARG A 408 19.23 32.11 22.58
N SER A 409 18.47 32.31 23.67
CA SER A 409 17.02 32.53 23.59
C SER A 409 16.75 33.69 22.63
N PRO A 410 16.01 33.48 21.54
CA PRO A 410 15.80 34.49 20.51
C PRO A 410 14.87 35.58 21.05
N ASN A 411 15.24 36.86 20.84
CA ASN A 411 14.44 38.04 21.18
C ASN A 411 14.08 38.75 19.88
N LEU A 412 12.80 38.83 19.57
CA LEU A 412 12.29 39.43 18.32
C LEU A 412 11.92 40.93 18.47
N ARG A 413 12.43 41.63 19.50
CA ARG A 413 12.15 43.06 19.70
C ARG A 413 12.57 43.90 18.51
N GLY A 414 11.61 44.66 17.96
CA GLY A 414 11.82 45.53 16.81
C GLY A 414 11.58 44.84 15.45
N VAL A 415 11.33 43.55 15.41
CA VAL A 415 11.01 42.81 14.18
C VAL A 415 9.51 42.95 13.86
N ARG A 416 9.17 43.37 12.63
CA ARG A 416 7.79 43.45 12.16
C ARG A 416 7.50 42.26 11.25
N VAL A 417 6.53 41.40 11.64
CA VAL A 417 6.17 40.18 10.94
C VAL A 417 4.78 40.33 10.32
N LEU A 418 4.67 40.15 9.02
CA LEU A 418 3.38 40.03 8.33
C LEU A 418 2.96 38.56 8.31
N VAL A 419 1.88 38.26 9.01
CA VAL A 419 1.30 36.90 9.13
C VAL A 419 0.08 36.77 8.22
N VAL A 420 0.07 35.79 7.36
CA VAL A 420 -1.01 35.54 6.40
C VAL A 420 -1.51 34.11 6.58
N ASP A 421 -2.75 33.97 7.02
CA ASP A 421 -3.40 32.68 7.23
C ASP A 421 -4.92 32.88 7.08
N ASP A 422 -5.61 32.03 6.33
CA ASP A 422 -7.06 32.12 6.14
C ASP A 422 -7.86 31.54 7.32
N GLU A 423 -7.19 30.84 8.23
CA GLU A 423 -7.78 30.29 9.45
C GLU A 423 -7.55 31.26 10.63
N ALA A 424 -8.63 31.88 11.10
CA ALA A 424 -8.56 32.94 12.14
C ALA A 424 -7.91 32.45 13.44
N ASP A 425 -8.23 31.24 13.90
CA ASP A 425 -7.68 30.65 15.13
C ASP A 425 -6.17 30.40 15.02
N SER A 426 -5.69 29.93 13.87
CA SER A 426 -4.26 29.74 13.56
C SER A 426 -3.53 31.07 13.55
N GLN A 427 -4.11 32.08 12.89
CA GLN A 427 -3.56 33.43 12.81
C GLN A 427 -3.43 34.09 14.20
N GLU A 428 -4.47 33.95 15.05
CA GLU A 428 -4.47 34.50 16.41
C GLU A 428 -3.38 33.85 17.29
N LEU A 429 -3.24 32.52 17.20
CA LEU A 429 -2.19 31.79 17.92
C LEU A 429 -0.80 32.24 17.48
N ILE A 430 -0.54 32.31 16.18
CA ILE A 430 0.76 32.76 15.64
C ILE A 430 1.06 34.21 16.10
N ALA A 431 0.08 35.09 15.97
CA ALA A 431 0.24 36.49 16.41
C ALA A 431 0.55 36.57 17.90
N PHE A 432 -0.12 35.82 18.74
CA PHE A 432 0.14 35.76 20.19
C PHE A 432 1.55 35.26 20.51
N VAL A 433 2.00 34.17 19.87
CA VAL A 433 3.36 33.63 20.08
C VAL A 433 4.44 34.65 19.71
N LEU A 434 4.28 35.35 18.60
CA LEU A 434 5.24 36.33 18.12
C LEU A 434 5.25 37.61 18.97
N ASP A 435 4.09 38.06 19.45
CA ASP A 435 3.96 39.20 20.37
C ASP A 435 4.65 38.90 21.72
N GLN A 436 4.46 37.70 22.27
CA GLN A 436 5.18 37.23 23.46
C GLN A 436 6.71 37.22 23.30
N ALA A 437 7.19 36.91 22.06
CA ALA A 437 8.61 36.97 21.73
C ALA A 437 9.11 38.41 21.47
N GLY A 438 8.23 39.43 21.49
CA GLY A 438 8.53 40.85 21.35
C GLY A 438 8.46 41.36 19.91
N ALA A 439 7.94 40.63 18.95
CA ALA A 439 7.73 41.11 17.59
C ALA A 439 6.49 41.99 17.46
N SER A 440 6.46 42.87 16.45
CA SER A 440 5.26 43.61 16.05
C SER A 440 4.57 42.85 14.91
N VAL A 441 3.34 42.41 15.12
CA VAL A 441 2.64 41.54 14.17
C VAL A 441 1.58 42.30 13.38
N ILE A 442 1.55 42.09 12.08
CA ILE A 442 0.52 42.54 11.15
C ILE A 442 -0.16 41.30 10.60
N THR A 443 -1.47 41.22 10.68
CA THR A 443 -2.22 40.04 10.23
C THR A 443 -3.03 40.33 8.97
N ALA A 444 -3.15 39.33 8.09
CA ALA A 444 -3.99 39.37 6.90
C ALA A 444 -4.65 38.00 6.70
N THR A 445 -5.93 37.99 6.35
CA THR A 445 -6.70 36.74 6.14
C THR A 445 -6.68 36.26 4.70
N THR A 446 -6.25 37.09 3.76
CA THR A 446 -6.15 36.78 2.35
C THR A 446 -4.84 37.29 1.75
N ALA A 447 -4.39 36.66 0.67
CA ALA A 447 -3.20 37.11 -0.03
C ALA A 447 -3.34 38.54 -0.60
N GLY A 448 -4.55 38.97 -0.97
CA GLY A 448 -4.83 40.32 -1.43
C GLY A 448 -4.68 41.36 -0.30
N GLU A 449 -5.23 41.09 0.88
CA GLU A 449 -5.03 41.92 2.10
C GLU A 449 -3.56 41.96 2.49
N ALA A 450 -2.87 40.83 2.45
CA ALA A 450 -1.45 40.74 2.75
C ALA A 450 -0.60 41.59 1.82
N PHE A 451 -0.86 41.57 0.52
CA PHE A 451 -0.15 42.39 -0.46
C PHE A 451 -0.42 43.91 -0.22
N ALA A 452 -1.67 44.29 0.09
CA ALA A 452 -2.02 45.68 0.44
C ALA A 452 -1.35 46.13 1.74
N ALA A 453 -1.37 45.27 2.78
CA ALA A 453 -0.70 45.53 4.04
C ALA A 453 0.83 45.63 3.86
N PHE A 454 1.43 44.77 3.06
CA PHE A 454 2.86 44.79 2.73
C PHE A 454 3.30 46.10 2.08
N THR A 455 2.52 46.61 1.14
CA THR A 455 2.85 47.89 0.45
C THR A 455 2.67 49.14 1.32
N GLN A 456 1.84 49.05 2.37
CA GLN A 456 1.59 50.16 3.31
C GLN A 456 2.48 50.08 4.55
N SER A 457 2.84 48.88 5.00
CA SER A 457 3.65 48.63 6.18
C SER A 457 5.00 48.08 5.77
N GLN A 458 6.08 48.62 6.29
CA GLN A 458 7.41 48.07 6.03
C GLN A 458 7.63 46.83 6.90
N ALA A 459 7.01 45.69 6.58
CA ALA A 459 7.27 44.42 7.24
C ALA A 459 8.72 43.96 7.00
N ASP A 460 9.33 43.35 8.01
CA ASP A 460 10.71 42.82 7.93
C ASP A 460 10.74 41.36 7.52
N ILE A 461 9.69 40.59 7.84
CA ILE A 461 9.53 39.17 7.49
C ILE A 461 8.08 38.92 7.09
N LEU A 462 7.89 38.09 6.05
CA LEU A 462 6.61 37.51 5.64
C LEU A 462 6.50 36.09 6.18
N LEU A 463 5.40 35.80 6.85
CA LEU A 463 4.99 34.45 7.25
C LEU A 463 3.65 34.14 6.56
N SER A 464 3.58 33.21 5.66
CA SER A 464 2.37 32.96 4.86
C SER A 464 2.00 31.50 4.83
N ASP A 465 0.71 31.19 5.07
CA ASP A 465 0.15 29.91 4.65
C ASP A 465 0.23 29.80 3.13
N ILE A 466 0.48 28.58 2.66
CA ILE A 466 0.51 28.28 1.24
C ILE A 466 -0.89 28.08 0.69
N ARG A 467 -1.76 27.35 1.42
CA ARG A 467 -3.08 27.02 0.91
C ARG A 467 -4.15 27.98 1.39
N MET A 468 -4.37 29.00 0.62
CA MET A 468 -5.41 30.00 0.85
C MET A 468 -6.37 30.08 -0.33
N PRO A 469 -7.65 30.43 -0.11
CA PRO A 469 -8.63 30.63 -1.18
C PRO A 469 -8.21 31.75 -2.14
N GLU A 470 -8.65 31.66 -3.41
CA GLU A 470 -8.44 32.63 -4.49
C GLU A 470 -6.99 32.80 -4.92
N MET A 471 -6.08 33.14 -4.05
CA MET A 471 -4.65 33.31 -4.31
C MET A 471 -3.84 32.59 -3.24
N ASP A 472 -3.03 31.62 -3.65
CA ASP A 472 -2.18 30.86 -2.75
C ASP A 472 -0.92 31.62 -2.31
N GLY A 473 -0.23 31.12 -1.27
CA GLY A 473 0.99 31.73 -0.75
C GLY A 473 2.14 31.77 -1.75
N TYR A 474 2.19 30.85 -2.70
CA TYR A 474 3.19 30.87 -3.77
C TYR A 474 2.97 32.07 -4.72
N MET A 475 1.73 32.31 -5.10
CA MET A 475 1.40 33.46 -5.93
C MET A 475 1.66 34.77 -5.20
N LEU A 476 1.35 34.84 -3.90
CA LEU A 476 1.63 36.02 -3.07
C LEU A 476 3.13 36.33 -3.04
N VAL A 477 3.99 35.36 -2.72
CA VAL A 477 5.43 35.60 -2.64
C VAL A 477 6.01 35.97 -4.02
N GLN A 478 5.52 35.35 -5.11
CA GLN A 478 5.94 35.70 -6.48
C GLN A 478 5.57 37.14 -6.84
N GLN A 479 4.38 37.61 -6.47
CA GLN A 479 4.00 39.02 -6.64
C GLN A 479 4.92 39.98 -5.87
N ILE A 480 5.27 39.62 -4.63
CA ILE A 480 6.21 40.41 -3.83
C ILE A 480 7.60 40.39 -4.46
N ARG A 481 8.09 39.25 -4.94
CA ARG A 481 9.40 39.13 -5.63
C ARG A 481 9.47 39.89 -6.95
N ALA A 482 8.34 40.19 -7.58
CA ALA A 482 8.27 41.02 -8.79
C ALA A 482 8.49 42.53 -8.48
N LEU A 483 8.41 42.96 -7.21
CA LEU A 483 8.68 44.33 -6.82
C LEU A 483 10.19 44.62 -6.81
N PRO A 484 10.59 45.89 -7.07
CA PRO A 484 11.97 46.32 -6.91
C PRO A 484 12.49 46.06 -5.49
N PRO A 485 13.80 45.82 -5.28
CA PRO A 485 14.38 45.65 -3.95
C PRO A 485 14.06 46.79 -2.99
N GLU A 486 14.03 48.02 -3.49
CA GLU A 486 13.69 49.24 -2.73
C GLU A 486 12.23 49.24 -2.24
N GLN A 487 11.36 48.48 -2.84
CA GLN A 487 9.96 48.27 -2.44
C GLN A 487 9.73 46.97 -1.66
N GLY A 488 10.80 46.33 -1.22
CA GLY A 488 10.74 45.13 -0.37
C GLY A 488 10.64 43.80 -1.14
N GLY A 489 10.92 43.78 -2.46
CA GLY A 489 10.88 42.53 -3.25
C GLY A 489 11.80 41.40 -2.76
N GLN A 490 12.74 41.70 -1.86
CA GLN A 490 13.67 40.75 -1.24
C GLN A 490 13.34 40.43 0.24
N ILE A 491 12.13 40.75 0.70
CA ILE A 491 11.74 40.46 2.09
C ILE A 491 11.97 38.97 2.42
N PRO A 492 12.57 38.59 3.54
CA PRO A 492 12.61 37.23 4.03
C PRO A 492 11.20 36.68 4.19
N ALA A 493 10.98 35.46 3.70
CA ALA A 493 9.66 34.84 3.69
C ALA A 493 9.72 33.38 4.20
N ILE A 494 8.81 33.05 5.10
CA ILE A 494 8.62 31.70 5.65
C ILE A 494 7.26 31.19 5.16
N ALA A 495 7.25 29.99 4.62
CA ALA A 495 6.04 29.28 4.22
C ALA A 495 5.50 28.43 5.38
N LEU A 496 4.20 28.49 5.62
CA LEU A 496 3.47 27.59 6.49
C LEU A 496 2.76 26.54 5.64
N THR A 497 2.97 25.27 5.93
CA THR A 497 2.43 24.18 5.11
C THR A 497 1.71 23.16 5.99
N ALA A 498 0.57 22.63 5.52
CA ALA A 498 -0.08 21.49 6.16
C ALA A 498 0.64 20.15 5.87
N TYR A 499 1.68 20.17 5.03
CA TYR A 499 2.44 18.97 4.62
C TYR A 499 3.94 19.27 4.66
N ALA A 500 4.68 18.42 5.37
CA ALA A 500 6.14 18.46 5.42
C ALA A 500 6.81 17.80 4.19
N GLY A 501 6.11 17.70 3.03
CA GLY A 501 6.61 17.03 1.84
C GLY A 501 7.63 17.87 1.08
N GLU A 502 8.69 17.23 0.55
CA GLU A 502 9.76 17.89 -0.21
C GLU A 502 9.30 18.59 -1.48
N VAL A 503 8.25 18.09 -2.13
CA VAL A 503 7.68 18.76 -3.31
C VAL A 503 7.17 20.13 -2.92
N ASP A 504 6.51 20.26 -1.76
CA ASP A 504 6.01 21.52 -1.24
C ASP A 504 7.18 22.40 -0.77
N GLN A 505 8.23 21.81 -0.17
CA GLN A 505 9.45 22.52 0.22
C GLN A 505 10.22 23.06 -1.00
N GLN A 506 10.48 22.23 -2.01
CA GLN A 506 11.16 22.67 -3.23
C GLN A 506 10.33 23.71 -3.99
N GLN A 507 9.03 23.55 -4.02
CA GLN A 507 8.11 24.52 -4.60
C GLN A 507 8.12 25.82 -3.83
N ALA A 508 8.12 25.79 -2.50
CA ALA A 508 8.25 26.98 -1.66
C ALA A 508 9.57 27.71 -1.92
N LEU A 509 10.70 27.00 -1.90
CA LEU A 509 12.02 27.57 -2.20
C LEU A 509 12.10 28.15 -3.62
N SER A 510 11.60 27.42 -4.63
CA SER A 510 11.61 27.90 -6.01
C SER A 510 10.68 29.07 -6.25
N SER A 511 9.63 29.21 -5.44
CA SER A 511 8.70 30.35 -5.50
C SER A 511 9.22 31.61 -4.81
N GLY A 512 10.27 31.48 -3.97
CA GLY A 512 10.94 32.62 -3.35
C GLY A 512 10.87 32.67 -1.82
N PHE A 513 10.38 31.62 -1.14
CA PHE A 513 10.50 31.46 0.31
C PHE A 513 11.91 30.99 0.68
N GLN A 514 12.39 31.29 1.88
CA GLN A 514 13.70 30.87 2.41
C GLN A 514 13.59 29.72 3.39
N ILE A 515 12.53 29.68 4.18
CA ILE A 515 12.25 28.61 5.15
C ILE A 515 10.81 28.14 4.95
N HIS A 516 10.55 26.88 5.28
CA HIS A 516 9.21 26.36 5.41
C HIS A 516 9.03 25.74 6.79
N LEU A 517 7.84 25.89 7.39
CA LEU A 517 7.43 25.27 8.64
C LEU A 517 6.15 24.47 8.42
N SER A 518 6.08 23.27 9.00
CA SER A 518 4.88 22.43 8.93
C SER A 518 3.88 22.79 10.03
N LYS A 519 2.59 22.77 9.70
CA LYS A 519 1.51 22.81 10.68
C LYS A 519 1.30 21.37 11.27
N PRO A 520 1.07 21.20 12.59
CA PRO A 520 0.90 22.24 13.61
C PRO A 520 2.22 22.93 13.95
N ILE A 521 2.16 24.27 14.12
CA ILE A 521 3.34 25.11 14.32
C ILE A 521 3.81 24.97 15.77
N ASP A 522 5.08 24.59 15.93
CA ASP A 522 5.75 24.63 17.22
C ASP A 522 6.17 26.08 17.54
N PRO A 523 5.74 26.65 18.68
CA PRO A 523 6.06 28.04 19.05
C PRO A 523 7.56 28.33 19.10
N GLU A 524 8.39 27.42 19.62
CA GLU A 524 9.84 27.65 19.72
C GLU A 524 10.51 27.59 18.35
N GLN A 525 10.12 26.67 17.50
CA GLN A 525 10.63 26.56 16.13
C GLN A 525 10.27 27.81 15.31
N LEU A 526 9.06 28.35 15.46
CA LEU A 526 8.62 29.54 14.77
C LEU A 526 9.51 30.73 15.14
N VAL A 527 9.72 30.98 16.44
CA VAL A 527 10.53 32.09 16.95
C VAL A 527 11.99 31.94 16.53
N ASN A 528 12.54 30.71 16.56
CA ASN A 528 13.91 30.43 16.13
C ASN A 528 14.09 30.68 14.62
N ALA A 529 13.16 30.23 13.78
CA ALA A 529 13.21 30.42 12.33
C ALA A 529 13.20 31.91 11.93
N ILE A 530 12.32 32.68 12.56
CA ILE A 530 12.22 34.16 12.35
C ILE A 530 13.52 34.83 12.78
N SER A 531 14.04 34.48 13.98
CA SER A 531 15.29 35.06 14.49
C SER A 531 16.49 34.74 13.57
N ALA A 532 16.59 33.54 13.07
CA ALA A 532 17.66 33.13 12.16
C ALA A 532 17.62 33.94 10.85
N LEU A 533 16.44 34.09 10.25
CA LEU A 533 16.28 34.87 9.02
C LEU A 533 16.53 36.36 9.21
N TYR A 534 16.09 36.94 10.33
CA TYR A 534 16.29 38.36 10.62
C TYR A 534 17.78 38.68 10.81
N ASN A 535 18.50 37.87 11.60
CA ASN A 535 19.92 38.06 11.85
C ASN A 535 20.79 37.85 10.59
N SER A 536 20.37 37.01 9.66
CA SER A 536 21.08 36.81 8.39
C SER A 536 21.00 38.05 7.48
N LYS A 537 19.93 38.84 7.57
CA LYS A 537 19.74 40.10 6.85
C LYS A 537 20.71 41.17 7.34
N GLU A 538 20.88 41.31 8.66
CA GLU A 538 21.83 42.29 9.23
C GLU A 538 23.29 42.02 8.84
N THR A 539 23.68 40.76 8.70
CA THR A 539 25.06 40.38 8.32
C THR A 539 25.38 40.76 6.87
N VAL A 540 24.40 40.71 5.96
CA VAL A 540 24.58 41.09 4.54
C VAL A 540 24.64 42.60 4.35
N GLU A 541 23.87 43.40 5.11
CA GLU A 541 23.92 44.88 5.05
C GLU A 541 25.25 45.45 5.58
N PHE A 542 25.86 44.84 6.60
CA PHE A 542 27.18 45.25 7.11
C PHE A 542 28.34 44.96 6.13
N THR A 543 28.18 43.97 5.23
CA THR A 543 29.25 43.62 4.29
C THR A 543 29.23 44.47 3.01
N GLN A 544 28.14 45.20 2.74
CA GLN A 544 28.04 46.09 1.57
C GLN A 544 28.38 47.57 1.90
N THR A 545 28.70 47.90 3.17
CA THR A 545 29.00 49.26 3.60
C THR A 545 30.46 49.48 4.04
N VAL A 546 31.37 48.52 3.72
CA VAL A 546 32.82 48.66 3.94
C VAL A 546 33.58 48.69 2.63
#